data_df03a202750eca57aa5272318a1b7323
#
_entry.id   df03a202750eca57aa5272318a1b7323
#
_cell.length_a   1.000
_cell.length_b   1.000
_cell.length_c   1.000
_cell.angle_alpha   90.00
_cell.angle_beta   90.00
_cell.angle_gamma   90.00
#
_symmetry.space_group_name_H-M   'P 1'
#
loop_
_entity.id
_entity.type
_entity.pdbx_description
1 polymer ?
#
loop_
_entity_poly.entity_id
_entity_poly.type
_entity_poly.pdbx_seq_one_letter_code
_entity_poly.pdbx_strand_id
1 'polypeptide(L)'
;EAGKALAQKIHGKVPVIYASCRNRGLSYNWKIKFNETGKIPAFANVLPELNHNEMTGFDVKDSTRLLSDAFHFIFLRDSADNEKIQKRMNVLGKLYRDRGLLVEEIAVEGDTPYKKIFSSLILADWVALYTGESYGVETEQVPMVEEFKKLIS
;
A
#
# COMPACT_ATOMS: atom_id res chain seq x y z
N GLU A 1 11.11 -12.40 7.59
CA GLU A 1 12.07 -11.83 6.62
C GLU A 1 11.38 -11.00 5.53
N ALA A 2 10.30 -11.50 4.89
CA ALA A 2 9.61 -10.78 3.82
C ALA A 2 9.12 -9.37 4.24
N GLY A 3 8.54 -9.24 5.44
CA GLY A 3 8.09 -7.95 5.96
C GLY A 3 9.24 -6.94 6.11
N LYS A 4 10.39 -7.40 6.63
CA LYS A 4 11.58 -6.56 6.78
C LYS A 4 12.15 -6.11 5.42
N ALA A 5 12.21 -7.03 4.47
CA ALA A 5 12.71 -6.73 3.12
C ALA A 5 11.83 -5.69 2.42
N LEU A 6 10.50 -5.80 2.54
CA LEU A 6 9.57 -4.83 1.96
C LEU A 6 9.66 -3.47 2.67
N ALA A 7 9.76 -3.45 4.01
CA ALA A 7 9.94 -2.22 4.77
C ALA A 7 11.21 -1.46 4.34
N GLN A 8 12.31 -2.17 4.09
CA GLN A 8 13.54 -1.56 3.58
C GLN A 8 13.36 -0.94 2.19
N LYS A 9 12.61 -1.60 1.30
CA LYS A 9 12.36 -1.09 -0.07
C LYS A 9 11.54 0.20 -0.06
N ILE A 10 10.56 0.30 0.85
CA ILE A 10 9.67 1.47 0.93
C ILE A 10 10.21 2.59 1.81
N HIS A 11 11.36 2.40 2.45
CA HIS A 11 11.94 3.42 3.33
C HIS A 11 12.14 4.75 2.60
N GLY A 12 11.76 5.87 3.24
CA GLY A 12 11.82 7.20 2.65
C GLY A 12 10.71 7.51 1.64
N LYS A 13 9.69 6.63 1.52
CA LYS A 13 8.58 6.79 0.58
C LYS A 13 7.23 6.74 1.29
N VAL A 14 6.21 7.23 0.61
CA VAL A 14 4.81 7.15 1.03
C VAL A 14 4.16 5.95 0.29
N PRO A 15 3.77 4.88 0.99
CA PRO A 15 3.17 3.73 0.33
C PRO A 15 1.75 4.03 -0.14
N VAL A 16 1.45 3.59 -1.38
CA VAL A 16 0.12 3.62 -1.97
C VAL A 16 -0.29 2.18 -2.30
N ILE A 17 -1.33 1.68 -1.65
CA ILE A 17 -1.74 0.29 -1.74
C ILE A 17 -2.87 0.14 -2.75
N TYR A 18 -2.65 -0.60 -3.82
CA TYR A 18 -3.64 -0.89 -4.84
C TYR A 18 -4.11 -2.34 -4.78
N ALA A 19 -5.41 -2.54 -4.91
CA ALA A 19 -6.03 -3.85 -5.00
C ALA A 19 -7.20 -3.82 -5.99
N SER A 20 -7.78 -4.98 -6.27
CA SER A 20 -9.10 -5.04 -6.92
C SER A 20 -10.19 -4.50 -5.99
N CYS A 21 -11.31 -4.07 -6.55
CA CYS A 21 -12.49 -3.67 -5.75
C CYS A 21 -12.95 -4.80 -4.82
N ARG A 22 -12.78 -6.07 -5.21
CA ARG A 22 -13.05 -7.25 -4.38
C ARG A 22 -12.18 -7.27 -3.12
N ASN A 23 -10.94 -6.84 -3.22
CA ASN A 23 -9.95 -6.83 -2.14
C ASN A 23 -9.79 -5.44 -1.50
N ARG A 24 -10.80 -4.55 -1.64
CA ARG A 24 -10.80 -3.20 -1.05
C ARG A 24 -10.50 -3.20 0.45
N GLY A 25 -11.16 -4.09 1.20
CA GLY A 25 -10.95 -4.20 2.65
C GLY A 25 -9.51 -4.55 3.00
N LEU A 26 -8.86 -5.37 2.17
CA LEU A 26 -7.48 -5.78 2.37
C LEU A 26 -6.52 -4.59 2.15
N SER A 27 -6.64 -3.87 1.02
CA SER A 27 -5.80 -2.69 0.76
C SER A 27 -6.01 -1.59 1.80
N TYR A 28 -7.23 -1.40 2.25
CA TYR A 28 -7.54 -0.44 3.31
C TYR A 28 -6.89 -0.81 4.66
N ASN A 29 -6.89 -2.09 5.03
CA ASN A 29 -6.20 -2.56 6.23
C ASN A 29 -4.68 -2.40 6.13
N TRP A 30 -4.07 -2.70 4.99
CA TRP A 30 -2.65 -2.42 4.75
C TRP A 30 -2.31 -0.94 4.99
N LYS A 31 -3.13 -0.04 4.43
CA LYS A 31 -3.00 1.41 4.67
C LYS A 31 -3.08 1.75 6.16
N ILE A 32 -4.05 1.18 6.89
CA ILE A 32 -4.21 1.40 8.33
C ILE A 32 -2.94 0.98 9.09
N LYS A 33 -2.38 -0.20 8.78
CA LYS A 33 -1.15 -0.69 9.42
C LYS A 33 0.02 0.27 9.27
N PHE A 34 0.23 0.83 8.09
CA PHE A 34 1.25 1.86 7.89
C PHE A 34 0.97 3.13 8.70
N ASN A 35 -0.30 3.57 8.79
CA ASN A 35 -0.64 4.76 9.56
C ASN A 35 -0.49 4.53 11.06
N GLU A 36 -1.02 3.42 11.60
CA GLU A 36 -1.10 3.19 13.05
C GLU A 36 0.19 2.60 13.63
N THR A 37 0.81 1.63 12.97
CA THR A 37 2.02 0.96 13.44
C THR A 37 3.27 1.55 12.80
N GLY A 38 3.26 1.74 11.48
CA GLY A 38 4.38 2.32 10.74
C GLY A 38 4.60 3.80 11.00
N LYS A 39 3.60 4.51 11.53
CA LYS A 39 3.61 5.95 11.84
C LYS A 39 3.95 6.85 10.65
N ILE A 40 3.61 6.40 9.44
CA ILE A 40 3.82 7.15 8.20
C ILE A 40 2.50 7.35 7.46
N PRO A 41 2.38 8.42 6.63
CA PRO A 41 1.27 8.56 5.69
C PRO A 41 1.22 7.35 4.75
N ALA A 42 0.02 6.86 4.48
CA ALA A 42 -0.22 5.81 3.50
C ALA A 42 -1.62 5.99 2.89
N PHE A 43 -1.77 5.58 1.65
CA PHE A 43 -3.03 5.71 0.91
C PHE A 43 -3.41 4.37 0.28
N ALA A 44 -4.70 4.20 -0.03
CA ALA A 44 -5.19 3.01 -0.71
C ALA A 44 -6.25 3.38 -1.74
N ASN A 45 -6.22 2.70 -2.89
CA ASN A 45 -7.27 2.82 -3.89
C ASN A 45 -7.47 1.49 -4.63
N VAL A 46 -8.53 1.41 -5.45
CA VAL A 46 -8.92 0.14 -6.08
C VAL A 46 -9.13 0.26 -7.58
N LEU A 47 -8.79 -0.84 -8.27
CA LEU A 47 -9.15 -1.03 -9.66
C LEU A 47 -10.62 -1.51 -9.77
N PRO A 48 -11.35 -1.11 -10.82
CA PRO A 48 -10.85 -0.35 -11.98
C PRO A 48 -10.87 1.18 -11.82
N GLU A 49 -11.46 1.72 -10.74
CA GLU A 49 -11.75 3.16 -10.59
C GLU A 49 -10.50 4.04 -10.71
N LEU A 50 -9.42 3.68 -10.04
CA LEU A 50 -8.18 4.46 -10.07
C LEU A 50 -7.59 4.64 -11.50
N ASN A 51 -7.94 3.75 -12.45
CA ASN A 51 -7.50 3.89 -13.84
C ASN A 51 -8.19 5.03 -14.60
N HIS A 52 -9.28 5.58 -14.07
CA HIS A 52 -10.02 6.67 -14.70
C HIS A 52 -9.55 8.05 -14.24
N ASN A 53 -8.94 8.15 -13.06
CA ASN A 53 -8.60 9.43 -12.44
C ASN A 53 -7.18 9.45 -11.88
N GLU A 54 -6.90 8.68 -10.84
CA GLU A 54 -5.65 8.73 -10.09
C GLU A 54 -4.42 8.39 -10.96
N MET A 55 -4.54 7.43 -11.87
CA MET A 55 -3.47 7.04 -12.80
C MET A 55 -2.93 8.24 -13.58
N THR A 56 -3.79 9.19 -13.96
CA THR A 56 -3.39 10.40 -14.70
C THR A 56 -2.50 11.32 -13.87
N GLY A 57 -2.70 11.36 -12.55
CA GLY A 57 -1.85 12.11 -11.63
C GLY A 57 -0.40 11.60 -11.59
N PHE A 58 -0.20 10.33 -11.93
CA PHE A 58 1.11 9.68 -12.00
C PHE A 58 1.66 9.53 -13.44
N ASP A 59 1.15 10.32 -14.38
CA ASP A 59 1.73 10.44 -15.73
C ASP A 59 2.97 11.36 -15.72
N VAL A 60 3.91 11.08 -14.91
CA VAL A 60 5.09 11.86 -14.53
C VAL A 60 5.60 12.77 -15.62
N LYS A 61 5.55 14.09 -15.39
CA LYS A 61 6.17 15.14 -16.20
C LYS A 61 7.36 15.73 -15.44
N ASP A 62 8.30 16.33 -16.13
CA ASP A 62 9.50 16.93 -15.48
C ASP A 62 9.12 17.90 -14.36
N SER A 63 8.10 18.73 -14.58
CA SER A 63 7.59 19.69 -13.59
C SER A 63 6.89 19.08 -12.37
N THR A 64 6.40 17.83 -12.47
CA THR A 64 5.67 17.14 -11.39
C THR A 64 6.43 15.94 -10.80
N ARG A 65 7.60 15.61 -11.35
CA ARG A 65 8.38 14.44 -10.95
C ARG A 65 8.63 14.37 -9.45
N LEU A 66 9.05 15.46 -8.83
CA LEU A 66 9.30 15.50 -7.38
C LEU A 66 8.09 15.09 -6.54
N LEU A 67 6.87 15.38 -7.00
CA LEU A 67 5.66 14.97 -6.31
C LEU A 67 5.47 13.44 -6.42
N SER A 68 5.69 12.88 -7.60
CA SER A 68 5.52 11.44 -7.85
C SER A 68 6.63 10.60 -7.21
N ASP A 69 7.84 11.11 -7.13
CA ASP A 69 9.00 10.42 -6.56
C ASP A 69 8.87 10.16 -5.06
N ALA A 70 7.94 10.85 -4.37
CA ALA A 70 7.64 10.59 -2.97
C ALA A 70 6.92 9.25 -2.74
N PHE A 71 6.32 8.65 -3.76
CA PHE A 71 5.44 7.49 -3.61
C PHE A 71 6.10 6.16 -3.97
N HIS A 72 5.63 5.10 -3.32
CA HIS A 72 5.96 3.71 -3.62
C HIS A 72 4.67 2.89 -3.67
N PHE A 73 4.40 2.27 -4.80
CA PHE A 73 3.16 1.54 -5.03
C PHE A 73 3.29 0.07 -4.63
N ILE A 74 2.31 -0.43 -3.89
CA ILE A 74 2.19 -1.84 -3.49
C ILE A 74 0.91 -2.40 -4.11
N PHE A 75 1.04 -3.30 -5.07
CA PHE A 75 -0.08 -3.96 -5.74
C PHE A 75 -0.37 -5.30 -5.06
N LEU A 76 -1.53 -5.42 -4.44
CA LEU A 76 -2.01 -6.68 -3.88
C LEU A 76 -2.66 -7.51 -4.99
N ARG A 77 -2.00 -8.58 -5.39
CA ARG A 77 -2.35 -9.41 -6.54
C ARG A 77 -3.07 -10.68 -6.10
N ASP A 78 -4.36 -10.79 -6.38
CA ASP A 78 -5.15 -12.01 -6.13
C ASP A 78 -5.39 -12.75 -7.46
N SER A 79 -4.92 -13.99 -7.56
CA SER A 79 -5.13 -14.84 -8.75
C SER A 79 -6.61 -15.15 -9.00
N ALA A 80 -7.49 -14.99 -8.00
CA ALA A 80 -8.93 -15.15 -8.14
C ALA A 80 -9.66 -13.89 -8.62
N ASP A 81 -8.95 -12.81 -8.87
CA ASP A 81 -9.53 -11.62 -9.51
C ASP A 81 -9.86 -11.91 -10.98
N ASN A 82 -10.88 -11.22 -11.48
CA ASN A 82 -11.26 -11.29 -12.89
C ASN A 82 -10.07 -10.99 -13.82
N GLU A 83 -9.95 -11.70 -14.92
CA GLU A 83 -8.86 -11.56 -15.89
C GLU A 83 -8.66 -10.12 -16.38
N LYS A 84 -9.76 -9.35 -16.57
CA LYS A 84 -9.67 -7.95 -16.96
C LYS A 84 -9.01 -7.09 -15.88
N ILE A 85 -9.24 -7.40 -14.60
CA ILE A 85 -8.58 -6.70 -13.48
C ILE A 85 -7.11 -7.08 -13.42
N GLN A 86 -6.79 -8.36 -13.55
CA GLN A 86 -5.40 -8.81 -13.60
C GLN A 86 -4.63 -8.14 -14.75
N LYS A 87 -5.24 -8.08 -15.94
CA LYS A 87 -4.66 -7.38 -17.09
C LYS A 87 -4.46 -5.88 -16.80
N ARG A 88 -5.44 -5.22 -16.17
CA ARG A 88 -5.31 -3.79 -15.76
C ARG A 88 -4.14 -3.58 -14.82
N MET A 89 -3.98 -4.42 -13.81
CA MET A 89 -2.85 -4.35 -12.88
C MET A 89 -1.51 -4.54 -13.61
N ASN A 90 -1.40 -5.52 -14.51
CA ASN A 90 -0.19 -5.76 -15.29
C ASN A 90 0.19 -4.53 -16.12
N VAL A 91 -0.78 -3.97 -16.85
CA VAL A 91 -0.57 -2.79 -17.69
C VAL A 91 -0.21 -1.56 -16.86
N LEU A 92 -0.93 -1.33 -15.76
CA LEU A 92 -0.67 -0.20 -14.86
C LEU A 92 0.73 -0.29 -14.23
N GLY A 93 1.11 -1.47 -13.72
CA GLY A 93 2.43 -1.70 -13.15
C GLY A 93 3.55 -1.44 -14.15
N LYS A 94 3.35 -1.88 -15.41
CA LYS A 94 4.29 -1.58 -16.49
C LYS A 94 4.36 -0.06 -16.77
N LEU A 95 3.22 0.61 -16.93
CA LEU A 95 3.18 2.05 -17.21
C LEU A 95 3.85 2.88 -16.11
N TYR A 96 3.69 2.48 -14.85
CA TYR A 96 4.34 3.16 -13.72
C TYR A 96 5.85 2.94 -13.71
N ARG A 97 6.31 1.68 -13.90
CA ARG A 97 7.75 1.37 -14.00
C ARG A 97 8.41 2.06 -15.20
N ASP A 98 7.73 2.14 -16.35
CA ASP A 98 8.24 2.85 -17.54
C ASP A 98 8.43 4.36 -17.27
N ARG A 99 7.75 4.91 -16.24
CA ARG A 99 7.88 6.29 -15.77
C ARG A 99 8.85 6.46 -14.60
N GLY A 100 9.53 5.39 -14.23
CA GLY A 100 10.47 5.39 -13.11
C GLY A 100 9.83 5.33 -11.72
N LEU A 101 8.52 5.04 -11.63
CA LEU A 101 7.82 4.87 -10.35
C LEU A 101 8.12 3.49 -9.76
N LEU A 102 8.24 3.44 -8.43
CA LEU A 102 8.51 2.20 -7.69
C LEU A 102 7.23 1.39 -7.51
N VAL A 103 7.23 0.15 -7.94
CA VAL A 103 6.07 -0.76 -7.86
C VAL A 103 6.52 -2.12 -7.37
N GLU A 104 6.01 -2.51 -6.20
CA GLU A 104 6.11 -3.86 -5.66
C GLU A 104 4.78 -4.61 -5.89
N GLU A 105 4.85 -5.88 -6.25
CA GLU A 105 3.70 -6.75 -6.41
C GLU A 105 3.72 -7.82 -5.32
N ILE A 106 2.66 -7.87 -4.53
CA ILE A 106 2.50 -8.81 -3.43
C ILE A 106 1.36 -9.78 -3.76
N ALA A 107 1.69 -11.05 -3.86
CA ALA A 107 0.68 -12.08 -4.09
C ALA A 107 -0.19 -12.27 -2.83
N VAL A 108 -1.51 -12.26 -3.03
CA VAL A 108 -2.49 -12.59 -2.00
C VAL A 108 -2.76 -14.09 -2.09
N GLU A 109 -2.00 -14.87 -1.32
CA GLU A 109 -1.95 -16.32 -1.43
C GLU A 109 -2.74 -17.03 -0.32
N GLY A 110 -3.34 -18.15 -0.68
CA GLY A 110 -4.05 -19.05 0.22
C GLY A 110 -5.05 -19.93 -0.53
N ASP A 111 -5.32 -21.09 0.02
CA ASP A 111 -6.29 -22.08 -0.48
C ASP A 111 -7.73 -21.72 -0.12
N THR A 112 -7.93 -20.84 0.85
CA THR A 112 -9.24 -20.32 1.26
C THR A 112 -9.22 -18.78 1.29
N PRO A 113 -10.40 -18.12 1.19
CA PRO A 113 -10.48 -16.66 1.35
C PRO A 113 -9.92 -16.17 2.69
N TYR A 114 -10.17 -16.90 3.78
CA TYR A 114 -9.66 -16.56 5.11
C TYR A 114 -8.14 -16.62 5.16
N LYS A 115 -7.53 -17.68 4.61
CA LYS A 115 -6.07 -17.81 4.58
C LYS A 115 -5.43 -16.70 3.76
N LYS A 116 -6.00 -16.33 2.61
CA LYS A 116 -5.57 -15.19 1.79
C LYS A 116 -5.56 -13.89 2.60
N ILE A 117 -6.68 -13.59 3.27
CA ILE A 117 -6.83 -12.36 4.05
C ILE A 117 -5.84 -12.32 5.20
N PHE A 118 -5.83 -13.36 6.06
CA PHE A 118 -5.00 -13.34 7.26
C PHE A 118 -3.51 -13.42 6.95
N SER A 119 -3.07 -14.21 5.97
CA SER A 119 -1.66 -14.25 5.56
C SER A 119 -1.18 -12.88 5.07
N SER A 120 -2.02 -12.19 4.28
CA SER A 120 -1.71 -10.85 3.79
C SER A 120 -1.68 -9.82 4.91
N LEU A 121 -2.60 -9.90 5.88
CA LEU A 121 -2.63 -8.98 7.04
C LEU A 121 -1.42 -9.18 7.96
N ILE A 122 -1.02 -10.42 8.21
CA ILE A 122 0.19 -10.74 8.98
C ILE A 122 1.44 -10.15 8.30
N LEU A 123 1.53 -10.24 6.97
CA LEU A 123 2.62 -9.61 6.24
C LEU A 123 2.57 -8.09 6.41
N ALA A 124 1.39 -7.47 6.31
CA ALA A 124 1.21 -6.04 6.51
C ALA A 124 1.63 -5.58 7.91
N ASP A 125 1.29 -6.36 8.95
CA ASP A 125 1.71 -6.08 10.33
C ASP A 125 3.24 -6.05 10.46
N TRP A 126 3.92 -7.05 9.92
CA TRP A 126 5.40 -7.09 9.93
C TRP A 126 6.03 -5.97 9.12
N VAL A 127 5.48 -5.64 7.95
CA VAL A 127 5.99 -4.51 7.14
C VAL A 127 5.84 -3.21 7.90
N ALA A 128 4.68 -2.96 8.49
CA ALA A 128 4.42 -1.74 9.25
C ALA A 128 5.30 -1.62 10.49
N LEU A 129 5.47 -2.72 11.24
CA LEU A 129 6.35 -2.77 12.41
C LEU A 129 7.80 -2.42 12.02
N TYR A 130 8.37 -3.11 11.04
CA TYR A 130 9.74 -2.82 10.59
C TYR A 130 9.88 -1.43 9.96
N THR A 131 8.81 -0.89 9.39
CA THR A 131 8.80 0.50 8.92
C THR A 131 8.93 1.46 10.10
N GLY A 132 8.10 1.32 11.14
CA GLY A 132 8.19 2.14 12.35
C GLY A 132 9.56 2.03 13.04
N GLU A 133 10.06 0.80 13.20
CA GLU A 133 11.41 0.55 13.74
C GLU A 133 12.51 1.27 12.94
N SER A 134 12.41 1.26 11.60
CA SER A 134 13.40 1.90 10.73
C SER A 134 13.48 3.41 10.87
N TYR A 135 12.40 4.03 11.36
CA TYR A 135 12.34 5.46 11.70
C TYR A 135 12.58 5.74 13.19
N GLY A 136 12.80 4.70 14.00
CA GLY A 136 13.01 4.84 15.44
C GLY A 136 11.78 5.38 16.19
N VAL A 137 10.58 5.15 15.67
CA VAL A 137 9.33 5.60 16.28
C VAL A 137 8.70 4.48 17.13
N GLU A 138 7.98 4.89 18.17
CA GLU A 138 7.19 3.98 18.99
C GLU A 138 5.98 3.50 18.18
N THR A 139 5.76 2.18 18.08
CA THR A 139 4.83 1.56 17.14
C THR A 139 3.48 1.19 17.74
N GLU A 140 3.36 1.08 19.06
CA GLU A 140 2.13 0.62 19.74
C GLU A 140 1.20 1.77 20.10
N GLN A 141 1.74 2.88 20.62
CA GLN A 141 0.95 4.01 21.12
C GLN A 141 0.42 4.89 19.97
N VAL A 142 -0.75 5.49 20.20
CA VAL A 142 -1.41 6.38 19.24
C VAL A 142 -1.73 7.74 19.86
N PRO A 143 -0.72 8.52 20.31
CA PRO A 143 -0.93 9.69 21.15
C PRO A 143 -1.82 10.76 20.51
N MET A 144 -1.72 10.99 19.19
CA MET A 144 -2.59 11.95 18.49
C MET A 144 -4.06 11.52 18.52
N VAL A 145 -4.35 10.21 18.44
CA VAL A 145 -5.73 9.70 18.54
C VAL A 145 -6.27 9.90 19.97
N GLU A 146 -5.45 9.65 20.97
CA GLU A 146 -5.85 9.87 22.37
C GLU A 146 -6.04 11.36 22.70
N GLU A 147 -5.21 12.24 22.14
CA GLU A 147 -5.42 13.68 22.23
C GLU A 147 -6.72 14.10 21.56
N PHE A 148 -6.97 13.64 20.33
CA PHE A 148 -8.21 13.92 19.61
C PHE A 148 -9.44 13.49 20.40
N LYS A 149 -9.46 12.28 20.98
CA LYS A 149 -10.58 11.80 21.81
C LYS A 149 -10.87 12.72 22.99
N LYS A 150 -9.83 13.23 23.66
CA LYS A 150 -9.99 14.19 24.77
C LYS A 150 -10.56 15.54 24.34
N LEU A 151 -10.24 15.97 23.11
CA LEU A 151 -10.71 17.26 22.60
C LEU A 151 -12.17 17.22 22.11
N ILE A 152 -12.70 16.05 21.77
CA ILE A 152 -14.08 15.88 21.31
C ILE A 152 -15.02 15.34 22.40
N SER A 153 -14.52 15.00 23.57
CA SER A 153 -15.32 14.57 24.74
C SER A 153 -15.78 15.79 25.55
#